data_a340fa4b1c77096b740ac6316566d67c
#
_entry.id   a340fa4b1c77096b740ac6316566d67c
#
_cell.length_a   1.000
_cell.length_b   1.000
_cell.length_c   1.000
_cell.angle_alpha   90.00
_cell.angle_beta   90.00
_cell.angle_gamma   90.00
#
_symmetry.space_group_name_H-M   'P 1'
#
loop_
_entity.id
_entity.type
_entity.pdbx_description
1 polymer ?
#
loop_
_entity_poly.entity_id
_entity_poly.type
_entity_poly.pdbx_seq_one_letter_code
_entity_poly.pdbx_strand_id
1 'polypeptide(L)'
;MQQELRKAFGNFGTGVAIIAVRGGDQQAYGLTINSFASVSLQPALLSWCLANESDMMARLAASEKFSVNILAADQQYLSNRLAKPGDHKITADEYTIGAHDGVLLHGALANFECRVHEKINAGDHVLFIGAVDAAHYCSEQRQPLIYFRGAYSNLQVAGDA
;
A
#
# COMPACT_ATOMS: atom_id res chain seq x y z
N MET A 1 1.45 15.96 22.84
CA MET A 1 2.13 14.65 22.69
C MET A 1 1.85 14.01 21.33
N GLN A 2 0.61 13.74 20.92
CA GLN A 2 0.32 13.12 19.61
C GLN A 2 0.85 13.92 18.40
N GLN A 3 0.71 15.24 18.41
CA GLN A 3 1.21 16.09 17.32
C GLN A 3 2.74 16.06 17.21
N GLU A 4 3.44 16.01 18.33
CA GLU A 4 4.91 15.92 18.34
C GLU A 4 5.39 14.54 17.86
N LEU A 5 4.69 13.46 18.23
CA LEU A 5 4.97 12.12 17.69
C LEU A 5 4.76 12.05 16.18
N ARG A 6 3.67 12.63 15.65
CA ARG A 6 3.44 12.69 14.19
C ARG A 6 4.57 13.44 13.47
N LYS A 7 5.04 14.56 14.03
CA LYS A 7 6.19 15.31 13.47
C LYS A 7 7.47 14.45 13.52
N ALA A 8 7.72 13.76 14.64
CA ALA A 8 8.89 12.90 14.78
C ALA A 8 8.87 11.73 13.78
N PHE A 9 7.76 11.00 13.70
CA PHE A 9 7.59 9.91 12.72
C PHE A 9 7.66 10.41 11.28
N GLY A 10 7.15 11.61 10.99
CA GLY A 10 7.22 12.21 9.66
C GLY A 10 8.64 12.48 9.16
N ASN A 11 9.66 12.46 10.04
CA ASN A 11 11.07 12.53 9.60
C ASN A 11 11.58 11.22 8.97
N PHE A 12 10.84 10.12 9.08
CA PHE A 12 11.14 8.90 8.37
C PHE A 12 10.49 8.97 6.99
N GLY A 13 11.30 9.26 5.95
CA GLY A 13 10.84 9.26 4.54
C GLY A 13 10.47 7.84 4.12
N THR A 14 9.28 7.68 3.55
CA THR A 14 8.76 6.38 3.11
C THR A 14 8.39 6.39 1.64
N GLY A 15 8.31 5.21 1.05
CA GLY A 15 7.52 5.01 -0.15
C GLY A 15 6.01 5.14 0.16
N VAL A 16 5.20 5.09 -0.88
CA VAL A 16 3.74 5.10 -0.80
C VAL A 16 3.21 3.87 -1.52
N ALA A 17 2.24 3.20 -0.93
CA ALA A 17 1.60 2.04 -1.52
C ALA A 17 0.08 2.12 -1.45
N ILE A 18 -0.59 1.39 -2.33
CA ILE A 18 -2.02 1.10 -2.25
C ILE A 18 -2.19 -0.36 -1.81
N ILE A 19 -2.88 -0.55 -0.68
CA ILE A 19 -3.45 -1.85 -0.34
C ILE A 19 -4.74 -1.97 -1.10
N ALA A 20 -4.90 -3.03 -1.87
CA ALA A 20 -6.11 -3.25 -2.64
C ALA A 20 -6.73 -4.62 -2.38
N VAL A 21 -8.05 -4.67 -2.41
CA VAL A 21 -8.85 -5.89 -2.23
C VAL A 21 -9.98 -5.92 -3.27
N ARG A 22 -10.40 -7.12 -3.61
CA ARG A 22 -11.59 -7.34 -4.41
C ARG A 22 -12.78 -7.58 -3.50
N GLY A 23 -13.84 -6.79 -3.66
CA GLY A 23 -15.07 -6.96 -2.91
C GLY A 23 -15.90 -8.15 -3.41
N GLY A 24 -16.87 -8.59 -2.60
CA GLY A 24 -17.82 -9.63 -3.00
C GLY A 24 -18.70 -9.23 -4.20
N ASP A 25 -18.81 -7.93 -4.47
CA ASP A 25 -19.44 -7.33 -5.66
C ASP A 25 -18.53 -7.32 -6.90
N GLN A 26 -17.37 -7.96 -6.83
CA GLN A 26 -16.32 -8.02 -7.85
C GLN A 26 -15.64 -6.67 -8.14
N GLN A 27 -15.99 -5.62 -7.42
CA GLN A 27 -15.37 -4.31 -7.52
C GLN A 27 -14.03 -4.28 -6.76
N ALA A 28 -13.03 -3.62 -7.31
CA ALA A 28 -11.76 -3.38 -6.62
C ALA A 28 -11.85 -2.12 -5.74
N TYR A 29 -11.24 -2.21 -4.55
CA TYR A 29 -11.16 -1.13 -3.57
C TYR A 29 -9.73 -0.99 -3.08
N GLY A 30 -9.30 0.24 -2.81
CA GLY A 30 -7.94 0.51 -2.37
C GLY A 30 -7.83 1.56 -1.28
N LEU A 31 -6.76 1.47 -0.51
CA LEU A 31 -6.39 2.40 0.55
C LEU A 31 -4.92 2.78 0.42
N THR A 32 -4.64 4.06 0.46
CA THR A 32 -3.26 4.56 0.48
C THR A 32 -2.63 4.38 1.86
N ILE A 33 -1.44 3.80 1.87
CA ILE A 33 -0.63 3.62 3.08
C ILE A 33 0.82 4.04 2.81
N ASN A 34 1.55 4.33 3.89
CA ASN A 34 3.01 4.50 3.90
C ASN A 34 3.69 3.63 4.97
N SER A 35 2.96 2.70 5.55
CA SER A 35 3.41 1.82 6.63
C SER A 35 3.95 0.47 6.14
N PHE A 36 4.14 0.31 4.81
CA PHE A 36 4.70 -0.91 4.24
C PHE A 36 6.10 -1.20 4.76
N ALA A 37 6.35 -2.47 5.11
CA ALA A 37 7.68 -2.99 5.36
C ALA A 37 7.82 -4.44 4.88
N SER A 38 8.99 -4.78 4.33
CA SER A 38 9.40 -6.18 4.14
C SER A 38 9.71 -6.81 5.49
N VAL A 39 9.30 -8.05 5.70
CA VAL A 39 9.48 -8.76 6.98
C VAL A 39 10.43 -9.94 6.84
N SER A 40 10.20 -10.82 5.86
CA SER A 40 10.97 -12.06 5.70
C SER A 40 10.99 -12.50 4.24
N LEU A 41 12.04 -13.21 3.86
CA LEU A 41 12.15 -13.88 2.56
C LEU A 41 11.81 -15.37 2.65
N GLN A 42 11.96 -15.99 3.83
CA GLN A 42 11.65 -17.41 4.06
C GLN A 42 10.98 -17.60 5.43
N PRO A 43 9.65 -17.72 5.49
CA PRO A 43 8.70 -17.53 4.40
C PRO A 43 8.67 -16.08 3.92
N ALA A 44 8.20 -15.85 2.69
CA ALA A 44 8.08 -14.50 2.13
C ALA A 44 6.93 -13.75 2.82
N LEU A 45 7.26 -12.75 3.64
CA LEU A 45 6.32 -11.97 4.44
C LEU A 45 6.57 -10.48 4.27
N LEU A 46 5.49 -9.72 4.30
CA LEU A 46 5.47 -8.26 4.38
C LEU A 46 4.47 -7.79 5.45
N SER A 47 4.55 -6.52 5.84
CA SER A 47 3.63 -5.93 6.81
C SER A 47 3.17 -4.54 6.41
N TRP A 48 2.01 -4.14 6.97
CA TRP A 48 1.45 -2.81 6.86
C TRP A 48 0.41 -2.58 7.97
N CYS A 49 0.04 -1.33 8.25
CA CYS A 49 -0.88 -0.98 9.34
C CYS A 49 -2.14 -0.32 8.80
N LEU A 50 -3.28 -0.63 9.43
CA LEU A 50 -4.60 -0.07 9.15
C LEU A 50 -5.13 0.61 10.42
N ALA A 51 -5.49 1.88 10.33
CA ALA A 51 -6.13 2.59 11.44
C ALA A 51 -7.51 1.98 11.75
N ASN A 52 -7.82 1.80 13.05
CA ASN A 52 -9.09 1.22 13.50
C ASN A 52 -10.32 2.03 13.05
N GLU A 53 -10.15 3.34 12.86
CA GLU A 53 -11.20 4.25 12.39
C GLU A 53 -11.31 4.34 10.85
N SER A 54 -10.51 3.55 10.11
CA SER A 54 -10.57 3.54 8.65
C SER A 54 -11.93 3.05 8.16
N ASP A 55 -12.54 3.74 7.20
CA ASP A 55 -13.75 3.32 6.49
C ASP A 55 -13.55 2.04 5.65
N MET A 56 -12.30 1.67 5.40
CA MET A 56 -11.92 0.38 4.79
C MET A 56 -11.77 -0.77 5.79
N MET A 57 -11.87 -0.50 7.12
CA MET A 57 -11.62 -1.52 8.16
C MET A 57 -12.50 -2.76 8.00
N ALA A 58 -13.80 -2.59 7.86
CA ALA A 58 -14.73 -3.72 7.75
C ALA A 58 -14.41 -4.61 6.53
N ARG A 59 -14.05 -3.99 5.40
CA ARG A 59 -13.71 -4.68 4.16
C ARG A 59 -12.38 -5.43 4.26
N LEU A 60 -11.35 -4.77 4.77
CA LEU A 60 -10.01 -5.35 4.93
C LEU A 60 -9.95 -6.39 6.05
N ALA A 61 -10.72 -6.19 7.14
CA ALA A 61 -10.82 -7.17 8.21
C ALA A 61 -11.49 -8.48 7.77
N ALA A 62 -12.48 -8.39 6.88
CA ALA A 62 -13.19 -9.56 6.32
C ALA A 62 -12.41 -10.25 5.18
N SER A 63 -11.39 -9.60 4.61
CA SER A 63 -10.63 -10.16 3.51
C SER A 63 -9.57 -11.15 4.00
N GLU A 64 -9.45 -12.28 3.30
CA GLU A 64 -8.35 -13.26 3.46
C GLU A 64 -7.18 -12.98 2.52
N LYS A 65 -7.39 -12.15 1.51
CA LYS A 65 -6.40 -11.78 0.49
C LYS A 65 -6.37 -10.27 0.31
N PHE A 66 -5.22 -9.76 -0.05
CA PHE A 66 -5.03 -8.37 -0.46
C PHE A 66 -3.83 -8.29 -1.42
N SER A 67 -3.71 -7.18 -2.11
CA SER A 67 -2.50 -6.85 -2.85
C SER A 67 -1.86 -5.57 -2.30
N VAL A 68 -0.55 -5.48 -2.45
CA VAL A 68 0.23 -4.28 -2.18
C VAL A 68 0.77 -3.76 -3.50
N ASN A 69 0.54 -2.48 -3.80
CA ASN A 69 0.94 -1.85 -5.04
C ASN A 69 1.83 -0.65 -4.71
N ILE A 70 3.13 -0.75 -4.95
CA ILE A 70 4.11 0.32 -4.69
C ILE A 70 4.00 1.38 -5.78
N LEU A 71 3.68 2.60 -5.40
CA LEU A 71 3.39 3.66 -6.36
C LEU A 71 4.65 4.31 -6.96
N ALA A 72 4.57 4.59 -8.25
CA ALA A 72 5.50 5.47 -8.95
C ALA A 72 5.15 6.96 -8.72
N ALA A 73 6.11 7.85 -8.93
CA ALA A 73 5.97 9.29 -8.69
C ALA A 73 4.80 9.93 -9.45
N ASP A 74 4.51 9.47 -10.66
CA ASP A 74 3.40 9.95 -11.50
C ASP A 74 2.01 9.46 -11.04
N GLN A 75 1.94 8.59 -10.03
CA GLN A 75 0.71 8.07 -9.45
C GLN A 75 0.25 8.83 -8.18
N GLN A 76 0.78 10.02 -7.93
CA GLN A 76 0.37 10.85 -6.78
C GLN A 76 -1.14 11.13 -6.77
N TYR A 77 -1.76 11.27 -7.95
CA TYR A 77 -3.22 11.49 -8.07
C TYR A 77 -4.01 10.32 -7.45
N LEU A 78 -3.57 9.09 -7.69
CA LEU A 78 -4.19 7.87 -7.17
C LEU A 78 -4.01 7.78 -5.65
N SER A 79 -2.80 8.08 -5.17
CA SER A 79 -2.51 8.16 -3.74
C SER A 79 -3.43 9.17 -3.05
N ASN A 80 -3.57 10.39 -3.59
CA ASN A 80 -4.45 11.42 -3.03
C ASN A 80 -5.93 11.01 -3.00
N ARG A 81 -6.41 10.33 -4.04
CA ARG A 81 -7.79 9.88 -4.14
C ARG A 81 -8.11 8.83 -3.08
N LEU A 82 -7.25 7.82 -2.95
CA LEU A 82 -7.46 6.67 -2.07
C LEU A 82 -6.99 6.89 -0.62
N ALA A 83 -6.38 8.05 -0.32
CA ALA A 83 -6.06 8.47 1.04
C ALA A 83 -7.22 9.18 1.75
N LYS A 84 -8.22 9.65 1.00
CA LYS A 84 -9.36 10.40 1.54
C LYS A 84 -10.50 9.44 1.88
N PRO A 85 -11.30 9.75 2.92
CA PRO A 85 -12.57 9.06 3.14
C PRO A 85 -13.43 9.09 1.88
N GLY A 86 -14.10 7.99 1.57
CA GLY A 86 -14.93 7.87 0.38
C GLY A 86 -15.27 6.44 0.00
N ASP A 87 -15.59 6.22 -1.26
CA ASP A 87 -15.96 4.90 -1.76
C ASP A 87 -14.76 3.95 -1.99
N HIS A 88 -13.55 4.50 -2.01
CA HIS A 88 -12.28 3.77 -2.22
C HIS A 88 -12.22 2.90 -3.48
N LYS A 89 -13.10 3.13 -4.45
CA LYS A 89 -13.15 2.34 -5.68
C LYS A 89 -11.94 2.59 -6.57
N ILE A 90 -11.43 1.51 -7.13
CA ILE A 90 -10.44 1.51 -8.21
C ILE A 90 -11.21 1.19 -9.49
N THR A 91 -11.06 2.01 -10.52
CA THR A 91 -11.78 1.83 -11.79
C THR A 91 -11.17 0.70 -12.61
N ALA A 92 -11.99 0.04 -13.44
CA ALA A 92 -11.59 -1.19 -14.12
C ALA A 92 -10.41 -1.01 -15.11
N ASP A 93 -10.16 0.21 -15.56
CA ASP A 93 -9.04 0.60 -16.43
C ASP A 93 -7.73 0.85 -15.67
N GLU A 94 -7.78 0.90 -14.33
CA GLU A 94 -6.60 1.16 -13.50
C GLU A 94 -5.87 -0.09 -13.03
N TYR A 95 -6.44 -1.28 -13.23
CA TYR A 95 -5.86 -2.52 -12.71
C TYR A 95 -6.12 -3.73 -13.61
N THR A 96 -5.39 -4.80 -13.33
CA THR A 96 -5.70 -6.17 -13.77
C THR A 96 -5.81 -7.08 -12.55
N ILE A 97 -6.48 -8.23 -12.73
CA ILE A 97 -6.52 -9.28 -11.70
C ILE A 97 -5.37 -10.24 -11.94
N GLY A 98 -4.56 -10.45 -10.91
CA GLY A 98 -3.45 -11.38 -10.93
C GLY A 98 -3.87 -12.85 -10.78
N ALA A 99 -2.89 -13.73 -10.86
CA ALA A 99 -3.12 -15.19 -10.81
C ALA A 99 -3.64 -15.68 -9.44
N HIS A 100 -3.39 -14.94 -8.37
CA HIS A 100 -3.86 -15.23 -7.02
C HIS A 100 -5.03 -14.33 -6.57
N ASP A 101 -5.74 -13.75 -7.54
CA ASP A 101 -6.90 -12.85 -7.33
C ASP A 101 -6.53 -11.47 -6.76
N GLY A 102 -5.25 -11.09 -6.83
CA GLY A 102 -4.77 -9.77 -6.43
C GLY A 102 -5.16 -8.67 -7.41
N VAL A 103 -5.48 -7.49 -6.90
CA VAL A 103 -5.72 -6.27 -7.69
C VAL A 103 -4.37 -5.63 -7.99
N LEU A 104 -3.89 -5.74 -9.22
CA LEU A 104 -2.58 -5.27 -9.66
C LEU A 104 -2.73 -3.94 -10.40
N LEU A 105 -2.36 -2.84 -9.77
CA LEU A 105 -2.46 -1.49 -10.35
C LEU A 105 -1.49 -1.34 -11.51
N HIS A 106 -2.01 -0.81 -12.63
CA HIS A 106 -1.18 -0.46 -13.78
C HIS A 106 -0.17 0.63 -13.42
N GLY A 107 1.03 0.51 -13.93
CA GLY A 107 2.08 1.50 -13.72
C GLY A 107 2.69 1.52 -12.30
N ALA A 108 2.31 0.63 -11.40
CA ALA A 108 3.01 0.49 -10.13
C ALA A 108 4.45 -0.01 -10.32
N LEU A 109 5.36 0.38 -9.41
CA LEU A 109 6.75 -0.09 -9.44
C LEU A 109 6.86 -1.57 -9.07
N ALA A 110 6.01 -2.02 -8.17
CA ALA A 110 5.87 -3.42 -7.80
C ALA A 110 4.45 -3.72 -7.32
N ASN A 111 4.00 -4.94 -7.58
CA ASN A 111 2.74 -5.47 -7.10
C ASN A 111 3.01 -6.78 -6.37
N PHE A 112 2.39 -6.96 -5.20
CA PHE A 112 2.45 -8.20 -4.42
C PHE A 112 1.05 -8.74 -4.24
N GLU A 113 0.83 -9.99 -4.58
CA GLU A 113 -0.39 -10.74 -4.26
C GLU A 113 -0.17 -11.48 -2.95
N CYS A 114 -1.03 -11.25 -1.96
CA CYS A 114 -0.83 -11.72 -0.60
C CYS A 114 -2.07 -12.40 -0.03
N ARG A 115 -1.83 -13.42 0.81
CA ARG A 115 -2.81 -13.91 1.77
C ARG A 115 -2.53 -13.28 3.14
N VAL A 116 -3.58 -13.03 3.91
CA VAL A 116 -3.41 -12.62 5.30
C VAL A 116 -2.76 -13.76 6.08
N HIS A 117 -1.58 -13.51 6.63
CA HIS A 117 -0.86 -14.45 7.50
C HIS A 117 -1.26 -14.24 8.97
N GLU A 118 -1.29 -12.98 9.42
CA GLU A 118 -1.63 -12.63 10.78
C GLU A 118 -2.20 -11.20 10.85
N LYS A 119 -3.07 -10.95 11.83
CA LYS A 119 -3.60 -9.63 12.20
C LYS A 119 -3.33 -9.40 13.68
N ILE A 120 -2.65 -8.33 14.03
CA ILE A 120 -2.23 -8.01 15.40
C ILE A 120 -2.80 -6.65 15.78
N ASN A 121 -3.60 -6.59 16.85
CA ASN A 121 -4.08 -5.33 17.39
C ASN A 121 -2.91 -4.55 18.02
N ALA A 122 -2.65 -3.36 17.57
CA ALA A 122 -1.53 -2.52 17.96
C ALA A 122 -1.98 -1.07 18.21
N GLY A 123 -2.52 -0.81 19.39
CA GLY A 123 -3.01 0.52 19.76
C GLY A 123 -4.23 0.94 18.93
N ASP A 124 -4.12 2.07 18.23
CA ASP A 124 -5.17 2.61 17.34
C ASP A 124 -5.10 2.06 15.90
N HIS A 125 -4.29 1.01 15.68
CA HIS A 125 -4.11 0.32 14.40
C HIS A 125 -4.20 -1.19 14.54
N VAL A 126 -4.45 -1.86 13.41
CA VAL A 126 -4.21 -3.29 13.21
C VAL A 126 -2.99 -3.44 12.32
N LEU A 127 -1.99 -4.19 12.78
CA LEU A 127 -0.86 -4.62 11.97
C LEU A 127 -1.25 -5.87 11.20
N PHE A 128 -1.18 -5.80 9.88
CA PHE A 128 -1.35 -6.93 8.99
C PHE A 128 0.00 -7.50 8.60
N ILE A 129 0.15 -8.81 8.72
CA ILE A 129 1.26 -9.56 8.13
C ILE A 129 0.69 -10.36 6.97
N GLY A 130 1.26 -10.17 5.77
CA GLY A 130 0.87 -10.85 4.55
C GLY A 130 1.92 -11.87 4.13
N ALA A 131 1.48 -13.09 3.79
CA ALA A 131 2.30 -14.06 3.08
C ALA A 131 2.21 -13.77 1.59
N VAL A 132 3.34 -13.57 0.95
CA VAL A 132 3.43 -13.23 -0.48
C VAL A 132 3.31 -14.49 -1.33
N ASP A 133 2.29 -14.55 -2.17
CA ASP A 133 2.04 -15.65 -3.12
C ASP A 133 2.67 -15.37 -4.49
N ALA A 134 2.69 -14.09 -4.91
CA ALA A 134 3.35 -13.64 -6.14
C ALA A 134 3.84 -12.20 -6.01
N ALA A 135 4.91 -11.89 -6.72
CA ALA A 135 5.45 -10.55 -6.81
C ALA A 135 5.82 -10.22 -8.26
N HIS A 136 5.44 -9.02 -8.69
CA HIS A 136 5.76 -8.44 -9.98
C HIS A 136 6.46 -7.11 -9.78
N TYR A 137 7.42 -6.76 -10.59
CA TYR A 137 8.09 -5.47 -10.52
C TYR A 137 8.37 -4.92 -11.92
N CYS A 138 8.36 -3.59 -12.00
CA CYS A 138 8.69 -2.88 -13.22
C CYS A 138 10.20 -2.92 -13.45
N SER A 139 10.63 -3.35 -14.63
CA SER A 139 12.04 -3.36 -15.02
C SER A 139 12.55 -1.98 -15.50
N GLU A 140 11.63 -1.04 -15.77
CA GLU A 140 11.95 0.31 -16.16
C GLU A 140 12.44 1.13 -14.96
N GLN A 141 13.40 2.04 -15.20
CA GLN A 141 13.87 2.97 -14.17
C GLN A 141 12.85 4.09 -13.98
N ARG A 142 11.84 3.85 -13.13
CA ARG A 142 10.85 4.86 -12.75
C ARG A 142 11.08 5.31 -11.31
N GLN A 143 10.82 6.57 -11.02
CA GLN A 143 10.98 7.12 -9.68
C GLN A 143 9.83 6.68 -8.76
N PRO A 144 10.10 6.32 -7.49
CA PRO A 144 9.07 6.02 -6.51
C PRO A 144 8.37 7.29 -6.04
N LEU A 145 7.08 7.15 -5.67
CA LEU A 145 6.38 8.18 -4.91
C LEU A 145 6.87 8.16 -3.47
N ILE A 146 7.43 9.26 -3.00
CA ILE A 146 7.98 9.41 -1.64
C ILE A 146 7.07 10.32 -0.82
N TYR A 147 6.91 9.97 0.46
CA TYR A 147 6.22 10.78 1.45
C TYR A 147 7.16 11.12 2.61
N PHE A 148 7.33 12.42 2.87
CA PHE A 148 8.25 12.94 3.88
C PHE A 148 7.67 14.19 4.54
N ARG A 149 7.65 14.23 5.88
CA ARG A 149 7.16 15.38 6.67
C ARG A 149 5.77 15.88 6.27
N GLY A 150 4.86 14.96 5.93
CA GLY A 150 3.50 15.31 5.57
C GLY A 150 3.30 15.78 4.12
N ALA A 151 4.31 15.63 3.26
CA ALA A 151 4.26 16.04 1.86
C ALA A 151 4.84 14.96 0.94
N TYR A 152 4.37 14.93 -0.30
CA TYR A 152 5.02 14.14 -1.36
C TYR A 152 6.34 14.80 -1.77
N SER A 153 7.30 13.97 -2.10
CA SER A 153 8.64 14.37 -2.50
C SER A 153 9.16 13.47 -3.62
N ASN A 154 10.20 13.91 -4.29
CA ASN A 154 10.93 13.14 -5.29
C ASN A 154 12.31 12.77 -4.75
N LEU A 155 12.81 11.60 -5.14
CA LEU A 155 14.21 11.26 -4.92
C LEU A 155 15.08 12.08 -5.85
N GLN A 156 16.08 12.77 -5.30
CA GLN A 156 17.22 13.20 -6.10
C GLN A 156 18.17 12.00 -6.16
N VAL A 157 18.21 11.33 -7.31
CA VAL A 157 19.28 10.35 -7.58
C VAL A 157 20.55 11.18 -7.67
N ALA A 158 21.52 10.93 -6.79
CA ALA A 158 22.84 11.52 -6.92
C ALA A 158 23.33 11.16 -8.33
N GLY A 159 23.47 12.18 -9.18
CA GLY A 159 24.02 11.97 -10.52
C GLY A 159 25.39 11.33 -10.39
N ASP A 160 25.71 10.46 -11.30
CA ASP A 160 27.06 9.97 -11.50
C ASP A 160 27.96 11.21 -11.65
N ALA A 161 28.82 11.43 -10.63
CA ALA A 161 29.80 12.50 -10.63
C ALA A 161 31.01 12.09 -11.47
#